data_36bdb6d702f7a1f16453eac41f80e6cb
#
_entry.id   36bdb6d702f7a1f16453eac41f80e6cb
#
_cell.length_a   1.000
_cell.length_b   1.000
_cell.length_c   1.000
_cell.angle_alpha   90.00
_cell.angle_beta   90.00
_cell.angle_gamma   90.00
#
_symmetry.space_group_name_H-M   'P 1'
#
loop_
_entity.id
_entity.type
_entity.pdbx_description
1 polymer ?
#
loop_
_entity_poly.entity_id
_entity_poly.type
_entity_poly.pdbx_seq_one_letter_code
_entity_poly.pdbx_strand_id
1 'polypeptide(L)'
;MGKLPTTTISSQPRLSKYGGTSLILGLFFLITACSPVQSRPAAFASATEELAVTSTPSQVFTPLLPPSPTPPPTQTPTPTQTSTPTVTFTPTLTPEPLPAFTTRLIRPGIIPQTYITDTCTYLKMRWSPEGSPPGTVVIPVMFHGIRESGKPVTDNVTITEEQFQGFVQYAKYLGFQTITSAQLIQFLEQNAPIPARSLLMIIDDRRPGTVEAYFLPVLKENNWTATLGWIIGDTDEALWQRMETMAATGLLDIQSHGYLHRYILPDMKEEEVREEITASIPILEEHFGQRPVAFIWPGGNYTPFAVQAAREAGFKLGFTANSNGPLMFNWVPLGEAEQAIHDPLMVLPRGWSTALGVNLDWAAQVGDKARTAAVESYADEAAYYRTYCAGELPALEAVLP
;
A
#
# COMPACT_ATOMS: atom_id res chain seq x y z
N MET A 1 55.74 -18.58 39.18
CA MET A 1 56.57 -17.41 39.57
C MET A 1 56.82 -16.56 38.33
N GLY A 2 56.37 -15.32 38.32
CA GLY A 2 56.51 -14.40 37.18
C GLY A 2 55.44 -13.30 37.25
N LYS A 3 55.79 -12.20 37.90
CA LYS A 3 54.91 -11.06 38.23
C LYS A 3 54.59 -10.20 36.98
N LEU A 4 53.32 -9.79 36.85
CA LEU A 4 52.82 -8.63 36.03
C LEU A 4 53.40 -7.32 36.57
N PRO A 5 53.56 -6.30 35.73
CA PRO A 5 53.53 -4.92 36.17
C PRO A 5 52.22 -4.21 35.74
N THR A 6 51.59 -3.61 36.73
CA THR A 6 50.55 -2.62 36.67
C THR A 6 51.10 -1.27 36.19
N THR A 7 50.46 -0.63 35.23
CA THR A 7 50.73 0.79 34.92
C THR A 7 49.41 1.58 34.89
N THR A 8 49.23 2.38 35.91
CA THR A 8 48.18 3.39 36.06
C THR A 8 48.63 4.66 35.34
N ILE A 9 47.83 5.22 34.43
CA ILE A 9 47.99 6.60 33.96
C ILE A 9 46.64 7.30 34.05
N SER A 10 46.62 8.22 35.01
CA SER A 10 45.62 9.27 35.19
C SER A 10 46.04 10.49 34.36
N SER A 11 45.15 11.07 33.58
CA SER A 11 45.19 12.47 33.17
C SER A 11 43.82 12.98 32.76
N GLN A 12 43.25 13.84 33.62
CA GLN A 12 42.18 14.76 33.26
C GLN A 12 42.74 15.96 32.51
N PRO A 13 42.05 16.56 31.53
CA PRO A 13 42.32 17.92 31.09
C PRO A 13 41.35 18.94 31.69
N ARG A 14 41.97 20.08 32.01
CA ARG A 14 41.45 21.30 32.65
C ARG A 14 40.39 22.00 31.81
N LEU A 15 39.36 22.51 32.48
CA LEU A 15 38.45 23.57 32.04
C LEU A 15 39.21 24.91 31.85
N SER A 16 39.14 25.47 30.65
CA SER A 16 39.51 26.84 30.34
C SER A 16 38.27 27.73 30.32
N LYS A 17 38.20 28.68 31.23
CA LYS A 17 37.24 29.80 31.24
C LYS A 17 37.73 30.86 30.25
N TYR A 18 36.91 31.22 29.30
CA TYR A 18 36.98 32.54 28.64
C TYR A 18 35.60 33.18 28.69
N GLY A 19 35.57 34.31 29.41
CA GLY A 19 34.46 35.25 29.39
C GLY A 19 34.53 36.10 28.13
N GLY A 20 33.40 36.34 27.50
CA GLY A 20 33.22 37.21 26.36
C GLY A 20 31.87 37.89 26.42
N THR A 21 31.89 39.18 26.53
CA THR A 21 30.88 40.20 26.73
C THR A 21 29.73 40.14 25.73
N SER A 22 28.51 40.16 26.27
CA SER A 22 27.25 40.33 25.53
C SER A 22 27.16 41.73 24.92
N LEU A 23 26.96 41.80 23.61
CA LEU A 23 26.48 43.01 22.92
C LEU A 23 25.03 42.73 22.46
N ILE A 24 24.06 43.36 23.13
CA ILE A 24 22.65 43.32 22.75
C ILE A 24 22.45 44.35 21.64
N LEU A 25 22.20 43.87 20.41
CA LEU A 25 21.74 44.71 19.31
C LEU A 25 20.23 44.51 19.17
N GLY A 26 19.49 45.50 19.60
CA GLY A 26 18.02 45.53 19.41
C GLY A 26 17.67 45.75 17.95
N LEU A 27 16.93 44.82 17.37
CA LEU A 27 16.35 44.95 16.07
C LEU A 27 14.85 45.26 16.20
N PHE A 28 14.50 46.51 15.90
CA PHE A 28 13.11 46.95 15.80
C PHE A 28 12.41 46.29 14.59
N PHE A 29 11.43 45.44 14.87
CA PHE A 29 10.50 44.95 13.84
C PHE A 29 9.39 45.97 13.65
N LEU A 30 9.38 46.62 12.48
CA LEU A 30 8.25 47.38 11.95
C LEU A 30 7.16 46.39 11.55
N ILE A 31 6.05 46.40 12.30
CA ILE A 31 4.83 45.68 11.98
C ILE A 31 4.06 46.53 10.95
N THR A 32 4.10 46.12 9.70
CA THR A 32 3.19 46.63 8.68
C THR A 32 1.86 45.87 8.77
N ALA A 33 0.84 46.56 9.21
CA ALA A 33 -0.53 46.05 9.24
C ALA A 33 -1.07 45.93 7.82
N CYS A 34 -1.32 44.72 7.33
CA CYS A 34 -2.14 44.45 6.17
C CYS A 34 -3.63 44.38 6.60
N SER A 35 -4.42 45.31 6.14
CA SER A 35 -5.89 45.30 6.29
C SER A 35 -6.51 44.17 5.49
N PRO A 36 -7.57 43.49 5.96
CA PRO A 36 -8.28 42.49 5.20
C PRO A 36 -9.13 43.12 4.10
N VAL A 37 -8.96 42.68 2.88
CA VAL A 37 -9.84 42.93 1.76
C VAL A 37 -11.13 42.18 1.96
N GLN A 38 -12.24 42.91 2.22
CA GLN A 38 -13.59 42.36 2.22
C GLN A 38 -14.01 42.05 0.78
N SER A 39 -14.15 40.81 0.43
CA SER A 39 -14.82 40.35 -0.79
C SER A 39 -16.33 40.43 -0.59
N ARG A 40 -17.00 41.27 -1.37
CA ARG A 40 -18.46 41.34 -1.52
C ARG A 40 -18.98 40.05 -2.16
N PRO A 41 -20.09 39.46 -1.69
CA PRO A 41 -20.72 38.36 -2.42
C PRO A 41 -21.42 38.90 -3.67
N ALA A 42 -21.15 38.30 -4.81
CA ALA A 42 -21.89 38.51 -6.05
C ALA A 42 -23.30 37.91 -5.89
N ALA A 43 -24.32 38.75 -6.13
CA ALA A 43 -25.70 38.32 -6.18
C ALA A 43 -25.92 37.47 -7.44
N PHE A 44 -26.32 36.24 -7.27
CA PHE A 44 -26.82 35.39 -8.34
C PHE A 44 -28.25 35.84 -8.67
N ALA A 45 -28.45 36.35 -9.90
CA ALA A 45 -29.76 36.58 -10.47
C ALA A 45 -30.42 35.22 -10.77
N SER A 46 -31.59 35.02 -10.14
CA SER A 46 -32.48 33.88 -10.39
C SER A 46 -33.14 34.07 -11.74
N ALA A 47 -32.78 33.27 -12.74
CA ALA A 47 -33.58 33.17 -13.96
C ALA A 47 -34.65 32.10 -13.72
N THR A 48 -35.87 32.54 -13.60
CA THR A 48 -37.07 31.70 -13.60
C THR A 48 -37.35 31.27 -15.04
N GLU A 49 -37.10 30.05 -15.37
CA GLU A 49 -37.53 29.45 -16.64
C GLU A 49 -38.93 28.90 -16.47
N GLU A 50 -39.86 29.48 -17.23
CA GLU A 50 -41.31 29.19 -17.27
C GLU A 50 -41.50 27.85 -18.00
N LEU A 51 -41.89 26.79 -17.26
CA LEU A 51 -42.25 25.51 -17.83
C LEU A 51 -43.59 25.58 -18.57
N ALA A 52 -43.53 25.46 -19.89
CA ALA A 52 -44.69 25.32 -20.74
C ALA A 52 -45.47 24.03 -20.42
N VAL A 53 -46.71 24.18 -20.00
CA VAL A 53 -47.65 23.09 -19.75
C VAL A 53 -48.13 22.54 -21.10
N THR A 54 -47.70 21.37 -21.47
CA THR A 54 -48.25 20.64 -22.64
C THR A 54 -49.52 19.92 -22.21
N SER A 55 -50.64 20.32 -22.78
CA SER A 55 -51.98 19.74 -22.57
C SER A 55 -52.07 18.32 -23.19
N THR A 56 -52.41 17.35 -22.35
CA THR A 56 -52.72 15.99 -22.73
C THR A 56 -54.12 15.92 -23.36
N PRO A 57 -54.35 15.23 -24.47
CA PRO A 57 -55.70 15.13 -25.08
C PRO A 57 -56.62 14.25 -24.21
N SER A 58 -57.83 14.77 -24.02
CA SER A 58 -58.94 14.15 -23.31
C SER A 58 -59.40 12.90 -24.03
N GLN A 59 -59.39 11.75 -23.36
CA GLN A 59 -60.00 10.53 -23.89
C GLN A 59 -61.50 10.57 -23.75
N VAL A 60 -62.20 10.36 -24.85
CA VAL A 60 -63.66 10.25 -24.94
C VAL A 60 -64.06 8.84 -24.43
N PHE A 61 -64.84 8.83 -23.35
CA PHE A 61 -65.41 7.60 -22.82
C PHE A 61 -66.68 7.23 -23.66
N THR A 62 -66.66 6.04 -24.28
CA THR A 62 -67.84 5.41 -24.88
C THR A 62 -68.61 4.67 -23.77
N PRO A 63 -69.95 4.87 -23.64
CA PRO A 63 -70.73 4.16 -22.61
C PRO A 63 -70.86 2.67 -22.95
N LEU A 64 -70.47 1.83 -22.00
CA LEU A 64 -70.64 0.38 -22.05
C LEU A 64 -72.09 0.03 -21.70
N LEU A 65 -72.73 -0.78 -22.54
CA LEU A 65 -74.03 -1.40 -22.30
C LEU A 65 -73.98 -2.36 -21.09
N PRO A 66 -75.09 -2.51 -20.31
CA PRO A 66 -75.08 -3.37 -19.13
C PRO A 66 -75.01 -4.85 -19.51
N PRO A 67 -74.27 -5.66 -18.74
CA PRO A 67 -74.10 -7.08 -19.02
C PRO A 67 -75.38 -7.86 -18.73
N SER A 68 -75.64 -8.83 -19.61
CA SER A 68 -76.69 -9.87 -19.53
C SER A 68 -76.51 -10.70 -18.23
N PRO A 69 -77.60 -11.17 -17.59
CA PRO A 69 -77.49 -11.94 -16.33
C PRO A 69 -76.85 -13.31 -16.58
N THR A 70 -75.77 -13.50 -15.83
CA THR A 70 -75.02 -14.77 -15.83
C THR A 70 -75.79 -15.85 -15.02
N PRO A 71 -75.87 -17.12 -15.53
CA PRO A 71 -76.45 -18.19 -14.76
C PRO A 71 -75.66 -18.49 -13.48
N PRO A 72 -76.33 -19.04 -12.44
CA PRO A 72 -75.70 -19.31 -11.17
C PRO A 72 -74.55 -20.33 -11.31
N PRO A 73 -73.44 -20.15 -10.54
CA PRO A 73 -72.29 -21.05 -10.67
C PRO A 73 -72.60 -22.46 -10.18
N THR A 74 -72.23 -23.41 -11.01
CA THR A 74 -72.19 -24.83 -10.62
C THR A 74 -71.11 -24.97 -9.50
N GLN A 75 -71.50 -25.56 -8.36
CA GLN A 75 -70.57 -25.80 -7.26
C GLN A 75 -69.46 -26.77 -7.70
N THR A 76 -68.29 -26.25 -7.87
CA THR A 76 -67.07 -27.05 -8.07
C THR A 76 -66.66 -27.66 -6.73
N PRO A 77 -66.33 -28.98 -6.68
CA PRO A 77 -65.90 -29.59 -5.41
C PRO A 77 -64.64 -28.88 -4.90
N THR A 78 -64.69 -28.52 -3.61
CA THR A 78 -63.57 -27.90 -2.90
C THR A 78 -62.32 -28.81 -2.98
N PRO A 79 -61.18 -28.35 -3.48
CA PRO A 79 -59.98 -29.17 -3.53
C PRO A 79 -59.55 -29.45 -2.07
N THR A 80 -59.38 -30.74 -1.79
CA THR A 80 -58.78 -31.22 -0.53
C THR A 80 -57.38 -30.62 -0.45
N GLN A 81 -57.10 -29.79 0.58
CA GLN A 81 -55.77 -29.25 0.83
C GLN A 81 -54.80 -30.40 1.15
N THR A 82 -53.96 -30.74 0.17
CA THR A 82 -52.79 -31.58 0.42
C THR A 82 -51.81 -30.73 1.18
N SER A 83 -51.46 -31.12 2.42
CA SER A 83 -50.46 -30.44 3.24
C SER A 83 -49.13 -30.45 2.47
N THR A 84 -48.73 -29.29 1.96
CA THR A 84 -47.40 -29.10 1.40
C THR A 84 -46.38 -29.30 2.54
N PRO A 85 -45.36 -30.19 2.37
CA PRO A 85 -44.36 -30.36 3.41
C PRO A 85 -43.67 -28.99 3.67
N THR A 86 -43.80 -28.52 4.90
CA THR A 86 -43.07 -27.32 5.35
C THR A 86 -41.59 -27.67 5.29
N VAL A 87 -40.86 -27.06 4.38
CA VAL A 87 -39.38 -27.13 4.33
C VAL A 87 -38.89 -26.44 5.61
N THR A 88 -38.57 -27.21 6.63
CA THR A 88 -37.89 -26.70 7.81
C THR A 88 -36.45 -26.37 7.40
N PHE A 89 -36.14 -25.10 7.22
CA PHE A 89 -34.75 -24.66 7.06
C PHE A 89 -34.04 -24.93 8.39
N THR A 90 -33.15 -25.91 8.40
CA THR A 90 -32.19 -26.05 9.47
C THR A 90 -31.31 -24.80 9.44
N PRO A 91 -31.17 -23.98 10.49
CA PRO A 91 -30.30 -22.82 10.47
C PRO A 91 -28.88 -23.33 10.20
N THR A 92 -28.33 -22.89 9.07
CA THR A 92 -26.91 -23.09 8.78
C THR A 92 -26.16 -22.29 9.84
N LEU A 93 -25.37 -22.95 10.68
CA LEU A 93 -24.53 -22.29 11.66
C LEU A 93 -23.58 -21.35 10.90
N THR A 94 -23.73 -20.06 11.13
CA THR A 94 -22.76 -19.09 10.60
C THR A 94 -21.45 -19.30 11.38
N PRO A 95 -20.33 -19.55 10.70
CA PRO A 95 -19.05 -19.74 11.39
C PRO A 95 -18.68 -18.51 12.20
N GLU A 96 -18.21 -18.71 13.42
CA GLU A 96 -17.61 -17.63 14.20
C GLU A 96 -16.30 -17.18 13.52
N PRO A 97 -16.08 -15.88 13.31
CA PRO A 97 -14.85 -15.40 12.69
C PRO A 97 -13.62 -15.78 13.52
N LEU A 98 -12.59 -16.28 12.85
CA LEU A 98 -11.30 -16.52 13.49
C LEU A 98 -10.66 -15.20 13.93
N PRO A 99 -9.99 -15.18 15.11
CA PRO A 99 -9.32 -13.96 15.57
C PRO A 99 -8.20 -13.56 14.61
N ALA A 100 -8.23 -12.30 14.14
CA ALA A 100 -7.17 -11.75 13.34
C ALA A 100 -5.92 -11.46 14.19
N PHE A 101 -4.73 -11.69 13.62
CA PHE A 101 -3.48 -11.31 14.28
C PHE A 101 -3.44 -9.80 14.54
N THR A 102 -3.18 -9.42 15.78
CA THR A 102 -3.00 -8.04 16.22
C THR A 102 -1.68 -7.89 16.99
N THR A 103 -1.10 -6.69 16.98
CA THR A 103 0.13 -6.42 17.71
C THR A 103 0.20 -4.96 18.15
N ARG A 104 0.78 -4.74 19.34
CA ARG A 104 1.06 -3.38 19.86
C ARG A 104 2.23 -2.69 19.17
N LEU A 105 2.93 -3.36 18.27
CA LEU A 105 4.00 -2.77 17.46
C LEU A 105 3.45 -1.84 16.38
N ILE A 106 2.16 -1.91 16.05
CA ILE A 106 1.50 -0.99 15.12
C ILE A 106 1.06 0.25 15.87
N ARG A 107 1.19 1.41 15.23
CA ARG A 107 0.79 2.70 15.81
C ARG A 107 -0.72 2.73 16.06
N PRO A 108 -1.18 3.47 17.09
CA PRO A 108 -2.60 3.72 17.29
C PRO A 108 -3.23 4.33 16.03
N GLY A 109 -4.45 3.89 15.68
CA GLY A 109 -5.17 4.32 14.49
C GLY A 109 -4.82 3.56 13.21
N ILE A 110 -3.77 2.74 13.21
CA ILE A 110 -3.46 1.83 12.10
C ILE A 110 -4.14 0.49 12.37
N ILE A 111 -4.90 0.00 11.40
CA ILE A 111 -5.63 -1.26 11.49
C ILE A 111 -5.24 -2.15 10.31
N PRO A 112 -4.77 -3.38 10.56
CA PRO A 112 -4.53 -4.32 9.48
C PRO A 112 -5.81 -4.66 8.73
N GLN A 113 -5.78 -4.52 7.42
CA GLN A 113 -6.87 -4.86 6.53
C GLN A 113 -6.59 -6.19 5.83
N THR A 114 -7.62 -7.03 5.76
CA THR A 114 -7.63 -8.24 4.93
C THR A 114 -8.24 -7.93 3.56
N TYR A 115 -7.81 -8.64 2.53
CA TYR A 115 -8.35 -8.52 1.16
C TYR A 115 -8.80 -9.86 0.58
N ILE A 116 -8.45 -10.98 1.22
CA ILE A 116 -9.01 -12.30 0.94
C ILE A 116 -10.09 -12.53 2.00
N THR A 117 -11.35 -12.41 1.60
CA THR A 117 -12.51 -12.46 2.49
C THR A 117 -13.02 -13.87 2.73
N ASP A 118 -12.78 -14.80 1.79
CA ASP A 118 -13.13 -16.21 1.96
C ASP A 118 -12.13 -16.91 2.88
N THR A 119 -12.58 -17.26 4.08
CA THR A 119 -11.73 -17.85 5.13
C THR A 119 -11.14 -19.19 4.71
N CYS A 120 -11.86 -20.00 3.95
CA CYS A 120 -11.35 -21.31 3.52
C CYS A 120 -10.21 -21.14 2.50
N THR A 121 -10.36 -20.24 1.55
CA THR A 121 -9.31 -19.88 0.59
C THR A 121 -8.08 -19.31 1.31
N TYR A 122 -8.30 -18.38 2.25
CA TYR A 122 -7.21 -17.81 3.04
C TYR A 122 -6.44 -18.86 3.82
N LEU A 123 -7.12 -19.73 4.58
CA LEU A 123 -6.48 -20.76 5.39
C LEU A 123 -5.72 -21.78 4.53
N LYS A 124 -6.31 -22.18 3.40
CA LYS A 124 -5.64 -23.06 2.43
C LYS A 124 -4.33 -22.48 1.92
N MET A 125 -4.32 -21.20 1.57
CA MET A 125 -3.12 -20.52 1.09
C MET A 125 -2.12 -20.27 2.21
N ARG A 126 -2.59 -19.82 3.39
CA ARG A 126 -1.77 -19.51 4.56
C ARG A 126 -0.95 -20.71 5.04
N TRP A 127 -1.55 -21.91 4.98
CA TRP A 127 -0.96 -23.16 5.47
C TRP A 127 -0.46 -24.08 4.35
N SER A 128 -0.30 -23.52 3.13
CA SER A 128 0.31 -24.31 2.03
C SER A 128 1.79 -24.56 2.28
N PRO A 129 2.27 -25.82 2.18
CA PRO A 129 3.68 -26.14 2.28
C PRO A 129 4.53 -25.53 1.14
N GLU A 130 3.92 -25.24 -0.01
CA GLU A 130 4.56 -24.58 -1.14
C GLU A 130 4.54 -23.05 -1.03
N GLY A 131 3.82 -22.51 -0.03
CA GLY A 131 3.69 -21.07 0.20
C GLY A 131 4.75 -20.48 1.12
N SER A 132 4.66 -19.19 1.31
CA SER A 132 5.44 -18.51 2.35
C SER A 132 4.89 -18.88 3.73
N PRO A 133 5.74 -19.27 4.69
CA PRO A 133 5.28 -19.63 6.03
C PRO A 133 4.68 -18.41 6.75
N PRO A 134 3.69 -18.62 7.65
CA PRO A 134 3.16 -17.56 8.50
C PRO A 134 4.25 -16.80 9.24
N GLY A 135 4.16 -15.47 9.28
CA GLY A 135 5.19 -14.59 9.81
C GLY A 135 6.19 -14.09 8.77
N THR A 136 6.07 -14.53 7.50
CA THR A 136 6.79 -13.90 6.38
C THR A 136 6.35 -12.44 6.24
N VAL A 137 7.32 -11.53 6.28
CA VAL A 137 7.08 -10.08 6.18
C VAL A 137 7.76 -9.45 4.99
N VAL A 138 7.13 -8.42 4.44
CA VAL A 138 7.74 -7.53 3.45
C VAL A 138 7.74 -6.11 4.00
N ILE A 139 8.88 -5.44 3.95
CA ILE A 139 8.98 -4.00 4.23
C ILE A 139 9.31 -3.24 2.96
N PRO A 140 8.36 -2.51 2.35
CA PRO A 140 8.66 -1.57 1.29
C PRO A 140 9.33 -0.33 1.88
N VAL A 141 10.48 0.07 1.32
CA VAL A 141 11.21 1.27 1.75
C VAL A 141 11.47 2.16 0.55
N MET A 142 11.06 3.44 0.66
CA MET A 142 11.29 4.43 -0.38
C MET A 142 12.61 5.15 -0.19
N PHE A 143 13.30 5.33 -1.30
CA PHE A 143 14.56 6.05 -1.40
C PHE A 143 14.43 7.16 -2.45
N HIS A 144 15.11 8.28 -2.22
CA HIS A 144 15.22 9.37 -3.17
C HIS A 144 16.70 9.65 -3.48
N GLY A 145 17.28 10.65 -2.82
CA GLY A 145 18.67 11.00 -3.01
C GLY A 145 19.62 10.26 -2.07
N ILE A 146 20.81 9.94 -2.57
CA ILE A 146 21.94 9.56 -1.72
C ILE A 146 23.02 10.64 -1.91
N ARG A 147 23.50 11.19 -0.83
CA ARG A 147 24.52 12.21 -0.82
C ARG A 147 25.87 11.59 -0.52
N GLU A 148 26.86 11.92 -1.37
CA GLU A 148 28.25 11.55 -1.18
C GLU A 148 28.74 11.85 0.23
N SER A 149 29.60 10.99 0.75
CA SER A 149 30.24 11.10 2.08
C SER A 149 30.83 12.50 2.31
N GLY A 150 30.56 13.06 3.48
CA GLY A 150 31.05 14.39 3.87
C GLY A 150 30.29 15.56 3.24
N LYS A 151 29.34 15.35 2.37
CA LYS A 151 28.49 16.43 1.82
C LYS A 151 27.25 16.64 2.69
N PRO A 152 26.79 17.86 2.90
CA PRO A 152 25.60 18.13 3.71
C PRO A 152 24.33 17.63 3.03
N VAL A 153 23.43 17.03 3.79
CA VAL A 153 22.05 16.77 3.40
C VAL A 153 21.23 18.03 3.66
N THR A 154 20.52 18.51 2.66
CA THR A 154 19.79 19.78 2.69
C THR A 154 18.28 19.63 2.60
N ASP A 155 17.77 18.39 2.50
CA ASP A 155 16.37 18.05 2.45
C ASP A 155 16.06 16.87 3.41
N ASN A 156 14.79 16.51 3.53
CA ASN A 156 14.32 15.48 4.46
C ASN A 156 14.07 14.11 3.80
N VAL A 157 14.43 13.93 2.55
CA VAL A 157 14.23 12.68 1.78
C VAL A 157 15.54 12.06 1.30
N THR A 158 16.63 12.83 1.35
CA THR A 158 17.98 12.38 1.01
C THR A 158 18.68 11.81 2.25
N ILE A 159 19.43 10.74 2.06
CA ILE A 159 20.29 10.14 3.08
C ILE A 159 21.76 10.25 2.67
N THR A 160 22.68 10.00 3.60
CA THR A 160 24.10 9.94 3.26
C THR A 160 24.48 8.56 2.74
N GLU A 161 25.60 8.48 2.04
CA GLU A 161 26.18 7.21 1.61
C GLU A 161 26.44 6.27 2.78
N GLU A 162 26.98 6.78 3.91
CA GLU A 162 27.21 5.98 5.10
C GLU A 162 25.91 5.41 5.69
N GLN A 163 24.83 6.20 5.68
CA GLN A 163 23.52 5.71 6.11
C GLN A 163 23.02 4.60 5.21
N PHE A 164 23.17 4.76 3.89
CA PHE A 164 22.77 3.73 2.93
C PHE A 164 23.58 2.43 3.09
N GLN A 165 24.91 2.54 3.20
CA GLN A 165 25.79 1.38 3.44
C GLN A 165 25.47 0.69 4.77
N GLY A 166 25.27 1.48 5.82
CA GLY A 166 24.85 0.97 7.13
C GLY A 166 23.51 0.22 7.07
N PHE A 167 22.55 0.72 6.32
CA PHE A 167 21.28 0.05 6.08
C PHE A 167 21.47 -1.31 5.37
N VAL A 168 22.25 -1.36 4.31
CA VAL A 168 22.51 -2.59 3.56
C VAL A 168 23.15 -3.65 4.47
N GLN A 169 24.17 -3.26 5.25
CA GLN A 169 24.82 -4.15 6.21
C GLN A 169 23.84 -4.66 7.27
N TYR A 170 23.00 -3.77 7.79
CA TYR A 170 22.03 -4.13 8.82
C TYR A 170 20.91 -5.02 8.27
N ALA A 171 20.43 -4.75 7.05
CA ALA A 171 19.48 -5.63 6.38
C ALA A 171 20.02 -7.05 6.20
N LYS A 172 21.28 -7.17 5.77
CA LYS A 172 21.98 -8.47 5.68
C LYS A 172 22.12 -9.16 7.04
N TYR A 173 22.49 -8.40 8.08
CA TYR A 173 22.60 -8.93 9.44
C TYR A 173 21.29 -9.50 9.96
N LEU A 174 20.16 -8.81 9.68
CA LEU A 174 18.82 -9.28 10.05
C LEU A 174 18.29 -10.37 9.10
N GLY A 175 19.01 -10.75 8.05
CA GLY A 175 18.60 -11.78 7.09
C GLY A 175 17.56 -11.32 6.05
N PHE A 176 17.44 -10.02 5.81
CA PHE A 176 16.59 -9.51 4.74
C PHE A 176 17.17 -9.80 3.35
N GLN A 177 16.28 -10.13 2.43
CA GLN A 177 16.56 -10.31 1.01
C GLN A 177 15.60 -9.42 0.21
N THR A 178 16.06 -8.91 -0.93
CA THR A 178 15.17 -8.10 -1.77
C THR A 178 14.25 -8.94 -2.64
N ILE A 179 13.09 -8.38 -2.95
CA ILE A 179 12.11 -8.93 -3.89
C ILE A 179 11.70 -7.87 -4.91
N THR A 180 11.14 -8.31 -6.04
CA THR A 180 10.53 -7.46 -7.07
C THR A 180 9.05 -7.20 -6.80
N SER A 181 8.46 -6.20 -7.47
CA SER A 181 7.01 -5.94 -7.42
C SER A 181 6.20 -7.16 -7.89
N ALA A 182 6.69 -7.89 -8.90
CA ALA A 182 6.04 -9.12 -9.37
C ALA A 182 6.01 -10.22 -8.30
N GLN A 183 7.13 -10.42 -7.57
CA GLN A 183 7.17 -11.37 -6.46
C GLN A 183 6.25 -10.93 -5.30
N LEU A 184 6.18 -9.62 -5.02
CA LEU A 184 5.27 -9.10 -4.03
C LEU A 184 3.80 -9.37 -4.41
N ILE A 185 3.41 -9.19 -5.69
CA ILE A 185 2.05 -9.51 -6.16
C ILE A 185 1.74 -11.00 -5.92
N GLN A 186 2.62 -11.89 -6.35
CA GLN A 186 2.41 -13.33 -6.18
C GLN A 186 2.30 -13.72 -4.70
N PHE A 187 3.11 -13.11 -3.84
CA PHE A 187 3.00 -13.31 -2.40
C PHE A 187 1.67 -12.79 -1.84
N LEU A 188 1.28 -11.57 -2.16
CA LEU A 188 0.03 -11.00 -1.63
C LEU A 188 -1.22 -11.68 -2.18
N GLU A 189 -1.25 -12.03 -3.47
CA GLU A 189 -2.43 -12.65 -4.08
C GLU A 189 -2.53 -14.17 -3.84
N GLN A 190 -1.40 -14.88 -3.72
CA GLN A 190 -1.35 -16.35 -3.73
C GLN A 190 -0.51 -16.97 -2.61
N ASN A 191 0.04 -16.18 -1.71
CA ASN A 191 1.02 -16.61 -0.71
C ASN A 191 2.24 -17.32 -1.34
N ALA A 192 2.63 -16.93 -2.56
CA ALA A 192 3.80 -17.52 -3.21
C ALA A 192 5.07 -17.38 -2.35
N PRO A 193 6.02 -18.35 -2.44
CA PRO A 193 7.21 -18.36 -1.60
C PRO A 193 8.14 -17.18 -1.90
N ILE A 194 8.48 -16.42 -0.86
CA ILE A 194 9.47 -15.36 -0.85
C ILE A 194 10.36 -15.52 0.40
N PRO A 195 11.51 -14.84 0.51
CA PRO A 195 12.29 -14.82 1.73
C PRO A 195 11.45 -14.39 2.94
N ALA A 196 11.60 -15.07 4.08
CA ALA A 196 10.80 -14.82 5.29
C ALA A 196 10.92 -13.38 5.80
N ARG A 197 12.04 -12.71 5.55
CA ARG A 197 12.29 -11.29 5.75
C ARG A 197 12.62 -10.66 4.42
N SER A 198 11.60 -10.08 3.79
CA SER A 198 11.69 -9.49 2.46
C SER A 198 11.73 -7.96 2.51
N LEU A 199 12.56 -7.38 1.64
CA LEU A 199 12.74 -5.96 1.47
C LEU A 199 12.36 -5.59 0.03
N LEU A 200 11.43 -4.65 -0.15
CA LEU A 200 11.17 -4.02 -1.43
C LEU A 200 11.81 -2.62 -1.41
N MET A 201 12.98 -2.49 -2.05
CA MET A 201 13.65 -1.20 -2.17
C MET A 201 13.02 -0.43 -3.34
N ILE A 202 12.38 0.70 -3.07
CA ILE A 202 11.72 1.53 -4.08
C ILE A 202 12.50 2.84 -4.21
N ILE A 203 13.05 3.09 -5.38
CA ILE A 203 13.78 4.32 -5.70
C ILE A 203 12.83 5.23 -6.46
N ASP A 204 12.46 6.36 -5.86
CA ASP A 204 11.55 7.32 -6.46
C ASP A 204 12.30 8.34 -7.32
N ASP A 205 11.60 8.93 -8.28
CA ASP A 205 12.04 9.97 -9.19
C ASP A 205 13.04 9.52 -10.27
N ARG A 206 13.40 10.49 -11.12
CA ARG A 206 14.46 10.35 -12.14
C ARG A 206 15.83 10.66 -11.54
N ARG A 207 16.46 9.66 -10.94
CA ARG A 207 17.75 9.80 -10.25
C ARG A 207 18.81 8.82 -10.77
N PRO A 208 19.10 8.82 -12.09
CA PRO A 208 20.00 7.82 -12.68
C PRO A 208 21.38 7.84 -12.04
N GLY A 209 21.92 9.02 -11.71
CA GLY A 209 23.23 9.12 -11.05
C GLY A 209 23.26 8.47 -9.66
N THR A 210 22.17 8.56 -8.89
CA THR A 210 22.03 7.87 -7.59
C THR A 210 21.97 6.35 -7.79
N VAL A 211 21.21 5.89 -8.79
CA VAL A 211 21.07 4.47 -9.10
C VAL A 211 22.42 3.87 -9.51
N GLU A 212 23.11 4.50 -10.43
CA GLU A 212 24.41 4.02 -10.95
C GLU A 212 25.51 4.03 -9.88
N ALA A 213 25.60 5.12 -9.11
CA ALA A 213 26.70 5.29 -8.16
C ALA A 213 26.54 4.44 -6.90
N TYR A 214 25.32 4.27 -6.40
CA TYR A 214 25.09 3.68 -5.08
C TYR A 214 24.28 2.37 -5.12
N PHE A 215 23.20 2.30 -5.90
CA PHE A 215 22.36 1.11 -5.90
C PHE A 215 22.94 -0.03 -6.71
N LEU A 216 23.29 0.16 -7.97
CA LEU A 216 23.76 -0.92 -8.85
C LEU A 216 24.96 -1.70 -8.29
N PRO A 217 26.00 -1.07 -7.69
CA PRO A 217 27.09 -1.80 -7.06
C PRO A 217 26.61 -2.72 -5.94
N VAL A 218 25.75 -2.20 -5.05
CA VAL A 218 25.20 -2.95 -3.91
C VAL A 218 24.28 -4.09 -4.37
N LEU A 219 23.41 -3.83 -5.35
CA LEU A 219 22.51 -4.84 -5.90
C LEU A 219 23.31 -5.98 -6.54
N LYS A 220 24.34 -5.67 -7.30
CA LYS A 220 25.22 -6.66 -7.93
C LYS A 220 25.99 -7.49 -6.91
N GLU A 221 26.59 -6.83 -5.90
CA GLU A 221 27.38 -7.50 -4.87
C GLU A 221 26.55 -8.51 -4.06
N ASN A 222 25.29 -8.17 -3.76
CA ASN A 222 24.44 -8.96 -2.88
C ASN A 222 23.43 -9.84 -3.64
N ASN A 223 23.43 -9.83 -4.96
CA ASN A 223 22.40 -10.45 -5.81
C ASN A 223 20.99 -9.97 -5.41
N TRP A 224 20.87 -8.68 -5.20
CA TRP A 224 19.65 -8.00 -4.84
C TRP A 224 19.01 -7.30 -6.03
N THR A 225 17.74 -6.93 -5.89
CA THR A 225 17.00 -6.13 -6.85
C THR A 225 16.43 -4.87 -6.19
N ALA A 226 16.11 -3.85 -6.98
CA ALA A 226 15.37 -2.69 -6.52
C ALA A 226 14.28 -2.34 -7.53
N THR A 227 13.14 -1.85 -7.04
CA THR A 227 12.09 -1.25 -7.86
C THR A 227 12.46 0.20 -8.13
N LEU A 228 12.41 0.61 -9.40
CA LEU A 228 12.63 1.99 -9.80
C LEU A 228 11.31 2.60 -10.25
N GLY A 229 10.78 3.52 -9.45
CA GLY A 229 9.62 4.35 -9.78
C GLY A 229 10.03 5.47 -10.72
N TRP A 230 9.77 5.29 -12.02
CA TRP A 230 10.22 6.24 -13.03
C TRP A 230 9.15 7.27 -13.39
N ILE A 231 9.53 8.53 -13.42
CA ILE A 231 8.71 9.64 -13.96
C ILE A 231 8.98 9.72 -15.45
N ILE A 232 7.95 9.55 -16.27
CA ILE A 232 8.07 9.29 -17.69
C ILE A 232 8.26 10.59 -18.53
N GLY A 233 7.41 11.59 -18.29
CA GLY A 233 7.40 12.82 -19.06
C GLY A 233 8.74 13.58 -18.99
N ASP A 234 9.06 14.30 -20.04
CA ASP A 234 10.32 15.07 -20.18
C ASP A 234 11.59 14.20 -20.06
N THR A 235 11.49 12.89 -20.34
CA THR A 235 12.66 12.01 -20.45
C THR A 235 13.20 12.13 -21.87
N ASP A 236 14.41 12.67 -22.03
CA ASP A 236 15.06 12.77 -23.32
C ASP A 236 15.72 11.45 -23.76
N GLU A 237 16.11 11.37 -25.02
CA GLU A 237 16.69 10.16 -25.61
C GLU A 237 17.96 9.69 -24.87
N ALA A 238 18.82 10.60 -24.44
CA ALA A 238 20.05 10.25 -23.74
C ALA A 238 19.71 9.62 -22.35
N LEU A 239 18.67 10.11 -21.71
CA LEU A 239 18.21 9.59 -20.44
C LEU A 239 17.51 8.24 -20.61
N TRP A 240 16.74 8.03 -21.70
CA TRP A 240 16.18 6.72 -22.05
C TRP A 240 17.27 5.68 -22.27
N GLN A 241 18.27 5.95 -23.10
CA GLN A 241 19.41 5.03 -23.33
C GLN A 241 20.15 4.68 -22.04
N ARG A 242 20.31 5.63 -21.14
CA ARG A 242 20.92 5.42 -19.84
C ARG A 242 20.07 4.48 -18.96
N MET A 243 18.75 4.69 -18.96
CA MET A 243 17.79 3.86 -18.26
C MET A 243 17.77 2.42 -18.79
N GLU A 244 17.74 2.26 -20.11
CA GLU A 244 17.77 0.95 -20.75
C GLU A 244 19.07 0.19 -20.42
N THR A 245 20.21 0.90 -20.39
CA THR A 245 21.49 0.33 -19.98
C THR A 245 21.46 -0.17 -18.53
N MET A 246 20.85 0.59 -17.62
CA MET A 246 20.69 0.17 -16.23
C MET A 246 19.71 -1.00 -16.10
N ALA A 247 18.57 -0.96 -16.80
CA ALA A 247 17.57 -2.01 -16.80
C ALA A 247 18.11 -3.33 -17.38
N ALA A 248 18.98 -3.27 -18.41
CA ALA A 248 19.63 -4.44 -19.01
C ALA A 248 20.50 -5.23 -18.03
N THR A 249 20.85 -4.67 -16.88
CA THR A 249 21.53 -5.42 -15.80
C THR A 249 20.64 -6.50 -15.18
N GLY A 250 19.32 -6.42 -15.33
CA GLY A 250 18.36 -7.33 -14.69
C GLY A 250 18.19 -7.10 -13.18
N LEU A 251 18.81 -6.06 -12.62
CA LEU A 251 18.78 -5.76 -11.19
C LEU A 251 17.69 -4.76 -10.81
N LEU A 252 17.08 -4.11 -11.83
CA LEU A 252 16.04 -3.11 -11.62
C LEU A 252 14.69 -3.60 -12.13
N ASP A 253 13.69 -3.47 -11.27
CA ASP A 253 12.27 -3.68 -11.55
C ASP A 253 11.65 -2.30 -11.85
N ILE A 254 11.40 -2.00 -13.13
CA ILE A 254 10.95 -0.67 -13.57
C ILE A 254 9.44 -0.56 -13.42
N GLN A 255 8.98 0.42 -12.66
CA GLN A 255 7.57 0.67 -12.37
C GLN A 255 7.21 2.15 -12.59
N SER A 256 5.93 2.48 -12.64
CA SER A 256 5.46 3.84 -12.89
C SER A 256 5.46 4.70 -11.62
N HIS A 257 6.01 5.92 -11.72
CA HIS A 257 5.85 6.99 -10.73
C HIS A 257 5.11 8.21 -11.33
N GLY A 258 4.10 7.89 -12.14
CA GLY A 258 3.31 8.87 -12.88
C GLY A 258 3.93 9.30 -14.20
N TYR A 259 3.14 10.06 -14.97
CA TYR A 259 3.59 10.62 -16.24
C TYR A 259 4.44 11.86 -16.03
N LEU A 260 3.91 12.87 -15.33
CA LEU A 260 4.59 14.15 -15.04
C LEU A 260 4.85 14.39 -13.55
N HIS A 261 4.62 13.38 -12.70
CA HIS A 261 4.71 13.49 -11.26
C HIS A 261 3.75 14.51 -10.64
N ARG A 262 2.56 14.66 -11.21
CA ARG A 262 1.53 15.52 -10.66
C ARG A 262 0.95 14.89 -9.40
N TYR A 263 0.87 15.67 -8.33
CA TYR A 263 0.20 15.22 -7.10
C TYR A 263 -1.30 15.08 -7.36
N ILE A 264 -1.83 13.89 -7.16
CA ILE A 264 -3.24 13.58 -7.39
C ILE A 264 -4.06 14.10 -6.21
N LEU A 265 -4.64 15.29 -6.39
CA LEU A 265 -5.44 15.98 -5.38
C LEU A 265 -6.94 15.90 -5.72
N PRO A 266 -7.84 16.10 -4.73
CA PRO A 266 -9.28 15.96 -4.93
C PRO A 266 -9.89 16.91 -5.95
N ASP A 267 -9.25 18.05 -6.25
CA ASP A 267 -9.68 19.06 -7.21
C ASP A 267 -9.08 18.89 -8.62
N MET A 268 -8.23 17.87 -8.81
CA MET A 268 -7.65 17.53 -10.13
C MET A 268 -8.75 16.96 -11.04
N LYS A 269 -8.75 17.35 -12.32
CA LYS A 269 -9.71 16.86 -13.29
C LYS A 269 -9.48 15.36 -13.59
N GLU A 270 -10.55 14.63 -13.83
CA GLU A 270 -10.51 13.19 -14.10
C GLU A 270 -9.62 12.84 -15.30
N GLU A 271 -9.65 13.65 -16.37
CA GLU A 271 -8.82 13.46 -17.54
C GLU A 271 -7.33 13.59 -17.22
N GLU A 272 -6.96 14.56 -16.38
CA GLU A 272 -5.57 14.79 -15.95
C GLU A 272 -5.11 13.67 -15.02
N VAL A 273 -5.98 13.16 -14.15
CA VAL A 273 -5.71 11.99 -13.32
C VAL A 273 -5.48 10.73 -14.17
N ARG A 274 -6.36 10.49 -15.16
CA ARG A 274 -6.20 9.35 -16.07
C ARG A 274 -4.90 9.47 -16.88
N GLU A 275 -4.60 10.63 -17.42
CA GLU A 275 -3.33 10.87 -18.14
C GLU A 275 -2.12 10.56 -17.26
N GLU A 276 -2.08 11.11 -16.03
CA GLU A 276 -0.99 10.89 -15.08
C GLU A 276 -0.73 9.42 -14.79
N ILE A 277 -1.79 8.61 -14.72
CA ILE A 277 -1.72 7.18 -14.43
C ILE A 277 -1.40 6.36 -15.68
N THR A 278 -2.10 6.61 -16.79
CA THR A 278 -2.10 5.67 -17.93
C THR A 278 -1.05 5.97 -18.99
N ALA A 279 -0.63 7.24 -19.17
CA ALA A 279 0.31 7.61 -20.20
C ALA A 279 1.70 6.96 -20.03
N SER A 280 2.05 6.58 -18.80
CA SER A 280 3.31 5.88 -18.53
C SER A 280 3.35 4.45 -19.08
N ILE A 281 2.20 3.80 -19.20
CA ILE A 281 2.12 2.36 -19.48
C ILE A 281 2.72 1.99 -20.85
N PRO A 282 2.21 2.54 -21.99
CA PRO A 282 2.73 2.16 -23.29
C PRO A 282 4.20 2.54 -23.48
N ILE A 283 4.63 3.64 -22.87
CA ILE A 283 6.02 4.12 -22.97
C ILE A 283 6.98 3.18 -22.23
N LEU A 284 6.63 2.76 -20.98
CA LEU A 284 7.44 1.80 -20.24
C LEU A 284 7.46 0.43 -20.93
N GLU A 285 6.32 0.01 -21.49
CA GLU A 285 6.22 -1.26 -22.23
C GLU A 285 7.08 -1.22 -23.51
N GLU A 286 7.13 -0.11 -24.23
CA GLU A 286 7.99 0.08 -25.41
C GLU A 286 9.48 0.01 -25.07
N HIS A 287 9.93 0.73 -24.02
CA HIS A 287 11.34 0.81 -23.67
C HIS A 287 11.87 -0.44 -22.94
N PHE A 288 11.05 -1.10 -22.12
CA PHE A 288 11.52 -2.21 -21.27
C PHE A 288 10.87 -3.56 -21.57
N GLY A 289 9.95 -3.62 -22.55
CA GLY A 289 9.29 -4.87 -22.94
C GLY A 289 8.36 -5.45 -21.87
N GLN A 290 8.11 -4.73 -20.78
CA GLN A 290 7.28 -5.15 -19.67
C GLN A 290 6.30 -4.07 -19.25
N ARG A 291 5.04 -4.47 -19.11
CA ARG A 291 4.01 -3.57 -18.59
C ARG A 291 4.23 -3.32 -17.10
N PRO A 292 4.21 -2.06 -16.63
CA PRO A 292 4.30 -1.78 -15.20
C PRO A 292 3.07 -2.34 -14.48
N VAL A 293 3.30 -2.97 -13.32
CA VAL A 293 2.27 -3.58 -12.48
C VAL A 293 2.05 -2.85 -11.16
N ALA A 294 2.97 -1.95 -10.81
CA ALA A 294 2.89 -1.12 -9.63
C ALA A 294 2.87 0.37 -10.00
N PHE A 295 2.03 1.12 -9.30
CA PHE A 295 1.96 2.57 -9.39
C PHE A 295 2.45 3.18 -8.08
N ILE A 296 3.53 3.94 -8.14
CA ILE A 296 4.05 4.70 -7.01
C ILE A 296 3.36 6.07 -7.04
N TRP A 297 2.47 6.33 -6.06
CA TRP A 297 1.70 7.56 -6.04
C TRP A 297 2.61 8.78 -5.86
N PRO A 298 2.62 9.77 -6.79
CA PRO A 298 3.39 10.99 -6.66
C PRO A 298 3.11 11.72 -5.35
N GLY A 299 4.16 11.96 -4.54
CA GLY A 299 4.02 12.50 -3.19
C GLY A 299 3.19 11.65 -2.22
N GLY A 300 2.85 10.41 -2.59
CA GLY A 300 1.97 9.53 -1.84
C GLY A 300 0.48 9.89 -1.94
N ASN A 301 0.09 10.82 -2.82
CA ASN A 301 -1.27 11.34 -2.94
C ASN A 301 -2.12 10.49 -3.91
N TYR A 302 -3.33 10.19 -3.50
CA TYR A 302 -4.31 9.41 -4.26
C TYR A 302 -5.73 9.88 -3.94
N THR A 303 -6.68 9.53 -4.80
CA THR A 303 -8.12 9.69 -4.57
C THR A 303 -8.84 8.38 -4.88
N PRO A 304 -10.08 8.17 -4.41
CA PRO A 304 -10.85 6.97 -4.79
C PRO A 304 -10.97 6.79 -6.31
N PHE A 305 -11.19 7.88 -7.05
CA PHE A 305 -11.22 7.86 -8.51
C PHE A 305 -9.88 7.43 -9.12
N ALA A 306 -8.76 7.96 -8.61
CA ALA A 306 -7.43 7.60 -9.11
C ALA A 306 -7.11 6.10 -8.87
N VAL A 307 -7.46 5.59 -7.70
CA VAL A 307 -7.29 4.16 -7.38
C VAL A 307 -8.11 3.29 -8.34
N GLN A 308 -9.37 3.65 -8.59
CA GLN A 308 -10.20 2.96 -9.57
C GLN A 308 -9.57 3.02 -10.98
N ALA A 309 -9.15 4.21 -11.42
CA ALA A 309 -8.52 4.41 -12.73
C ALA A 309 -7.23 3.57 -12.88
N ALA A 310 -6.42 3.47 -11.82
CA ALA A 310 -5.21 2.64 -11.83
C ALA A 310 -5.54 1.14 -11.92
N ARG A 311 -6.57 0.68 -11.22
CA ARG A 311 -7.06 -0.71 -11.35
C ARG A 311 -7.60 -1.00 -12.76
N GLU A 312 -8.41 -0.11 -13.32
CA GLU A 312 -8.92 -0.22 -14.70
C GLU A 312 -7.76 -0.26 -15.70
N ALA A 313 -6.69 0.49 -15.48
CA ALA A 313 -5.48 0.47 -16.28
C ALA A 313 -4.62 -0.80 -16.10
N GLY A 314 -4.93 -1.65 -15.14
CA GLY A 314 -4.27 -2.94 -14.92
C GLY A 314 -3.16 -2.95 -13.86
N PHE A 315 -2.94 -1.85 -13.13
CA PHE A 315 -2.04 -1.86 -11.99
C PHE A 315 -2.56 -2.80 -10.89
N LYS A 316 -1.65 -3.54 -10.29
CA LYS A 316 -1.93 -4.53 -9.22
C LYS A 316 -1.61 -3.97 -7.85
N LEU A 317 -0.61 -3.11 -7.75
CA LEU A 317 -0.14 -2.49 -6.51
C LEU A 317 -0.13 -0.97 -6.65
N GLY A 318 -0.47 -0.28 -5.55
CA GLY A 318 -0.27 1.15 -5.40
C GLY A 318 0.50 1.45 -4.11
N PHE A 319 1.53 2.30 -4.17
CA PHE A 319 2.36 2.62 -3.01
C PHE A 319 2.19 4.06 -2.58
N THR A 320 1.78 4.28 -1.32
CA THR A 320 1.70 5.59 -0.68
C THR A 320 3.03 6.01 -0.04
N ALA A 321 3.07 7.18 0.59
CA ALA A 321 4.22 7.63 1.39
C ALA A 321 3.99 7.42 2.91
N ASN A 322 2.94 6.71 3.30
CA ASN A 322 2.57 6.50 4.70
C ASN A 322 3.33 5.31 5.30
N SER A 323 4.02 5.54 6.43
CA SER A 323 4.80 4.50 7.11
C SER A 323 3.93 3.82 8.18
N ASN A 324 3.02 2.93 7.75
CA ASN A 324 2.04 2.28 8.62
C ASN A 324 2.50 0.92 9.14
N GLY A 325 3.49 0.29 8.52
CA GLY A 325 4.06 -0.99 8.95
C GLY A 325 4.48 -1.90 7.79
N PRO A 326 5.06 -3.07 8.13
CA PRO A 326 5.37 -4.09 7.15
C PRO A 326 4.09 -4.77 6.64
N LEU A 327 4.20 -5.42 5.48
CA LEU A 327 3.14 -6.21 4.86
C LEU A 327 3.30 -7.68 5.23
N MET A 328 2.19 -8.40 5.37
CA MET A 328 2.15 -9.85 5.38
C MET A 328 1.01 -10.35 4.49
N PHE A 329 1.01 -11.62 4.19
CA PHE A 329 -0.08 -12.23 3.41
C PHE A 329 -1.44 -12.00 4.09
N ASN A 330 -2.37 -11.42 3.33
CA ASN A 330 -3.71 -11.02 3.79
C ASN A 330 -3.71 -10.10 5.03
N TRP A 331 -2.69 -9.27 5.18
CA TRP A 331 -2.52 -8.38 6.33
C TRP A 331 -1.76 -7.10 5.93
N VAL A 332 -2.49 -6.02 5.66
CA VAL A 332 -1.96 -4.72 5.23
C VAL A 332 -2.31 -3.66 6.27
N PRO A 333 -1.33 -3.07 6.98
CA PRO A 333 -1.60 -2.06 8.02
C PRO A 333 -1.94 -0.72 7.37
N LEU A 334 -3.17 -0.26 7.56
CA LEU A 334 -3.71 0.94 6.93
C LEU A 334 -4.23 1.94 7.96
N GLY A 335 -4.03 3.23 7.70
CA GLY A 335 -4.69 4.33 8.39
C GLY A 335 -6.12 4.53 7.91
N GLU A 336 -6.85 5.45 8.55
CA GLU A 336 -8.27 5.71 8.26
C GLU A 336 -8.50 6.10 6.79
N ALA A 337 -7.64 6.93 6.23
CA ALA A 337 -7.77 7.39 4.85
C ALA A 337 -7.59 6.26 3.82
N GLU A 338 -6.61 5.38 4.06
CA GLU A 338 -6.37 4.22 3.20
C GLU A 338 -7.48 3.15 3.35
N GLN A 339 -8.00 2.95 4.56
CA GLN A 339 -9.11 2.02 4.80
C GLN A 339 -10.36 2.43 4.02
N ALA A 340 -10.64 3.73 3.91
CA ALA A 340 -11.77 4.27 3.17
C ALA A 340 -11.72 4.02 1.66
N ILE A 341 -10.57 3.61 1.13
CA ILE A 341 -10.41 3.22 -0.28
C ILE A 341 -11.01 1.84 -0.57
N HIS A 342 -11.09 0.95 0.42
CA HIS A 342 -11.56 -0.45 0.26
C HIS A 342 -10.76 -1.29 -0.74
N ASP A 343 -9.53 -0.87 -1.06
CA ASP A 343 -8.58 -1.62 -1.89
C ASP A 343 -7.18 -1.56 -1.26
N PRO A 344 -6.89 -2.45 -0.30
CA PRO A 344 -5.64 -2.44 0.45
C PRO A 344 -4.38 -2.52 -0.41
N LEU A 345 -4.46 -3.22 -1.56
CA LEU A 345 -3.29 -3.42 -2.42
C LEU A 345 -2.93 -2.18 -3.26
N MET A 346 -3.86 -1.22 -3.38
CA MET A 346 -3.61 0.04 -4.10
C MET A 346 -3.14 1.19 -3.21
N VAL A 347 -3.03 0.97 -1.91
CA VAL A 347 -2.61 1.99 -0.93
C VAL A 347 -1.59 1.44 0.06
N LEU A 348 -0.65 0.63 -0.44
CA LEU A 348 0.37 -0.03 0.36
C LEU A 348 1.30 0.98 1.04
N PRO A 349 1.61 0.78 2.33
CA PRO A 349 2.53 1.64 3.06
C PRO A 349 3.99 1.45 2.63
N ARG A 350 4.80 2.51 2.79
CA ARG A 350 6.26 2.46 2.61
C ARG A 350 6.98 3.12 3.78
N GLY A 351 8.07 2.52 4.24
CA GLY A 351 8.99 3.13 5.18
C GLY A 351 9.85 4.21 4.52
N TRP A 352 10.19 5.26 5.26
CA TRP A 352 11.11 6.31 4.79
C TRP A 352 12.57 5.87 4.93
N SER A 353 13.39 6.20 3.94
CA SER A 353 14.83 5.94 3.98
C SER A 353 15.53 6.62 5.16
N THR A 354 15.00 7.71 5.68
CA THR A 354 15.53 8.40 6.85
C THR A 354 15.32 7.65 8.18
N ALA A 355 14.53 6.56 8.17
CA ALA A 355 14.26 5.69 9.34
C ALA A 355 14.69 4.24 9.08
N LEU A 356 15.78 4.02 8.36
CA LEU A 356 16.19 2.73 7.78
C LEU A 356 16.26 1.57 8.80
N GLY A 357 17.04 1.73 9.88
CA GLY A 357 17.19 0.69 10.90
C GLY A 357 15.88 0.39 11.62
N VAL A 358 15.14 1.42 11.97
CA VAL A 358 13.82 1.29 12.66
C VAL A 358 12.83 0.51 11.81
N ASN A 359 12.79 0.75 10.49
CA ASN A 359 11.91 0.02 9.59
C ASN A 359 12.24 -1.49 9.56
N LEU A 360 13.50 -1.86 9.52
CA LEU A 360 13.95 -3.26 9.50
C LEU A 360 13.66 -3.98 10.82
N ASP A 361 13.99 -3.35 11.95
CA ASP A 361 13.68 -3.89 13.28
C ASP A 361 12.18 -4.09 13.47
N TRP A 362 11.40 -3.10 13.04
CA TRP A 362 9.96 -3.16 13.13
C TRP A 362 9.40 -4.35 12.33
N ALA A 363 9.82 -4.49 11.08
CA ALA A 363 9.39 -5.60 10.23
C ALA A 363 9.78 -6.96 10.82
N ALA A 364 11.02 -7.12 11.27
CA ALA A 364 11.48 -8.36 11.89
C ALA A 364 10.64 -8.72 13.13
N GLN A 365 10.42 -7.76 14.04
CA GLN A 365 9.65 -8.00 15.27
C GLN A 365 8.17 -8.32 14.98
N VAL A 366 7.54 -7.67 13.99
CA VAL A 366 6.15 -7.96 13.60
C VAL A 366 6.05 -9.38 13.04
N GLY A 367 6.99 -9.77 12.15
CA GLY A 367 7.03 -11.12 11.59
C GLY A 367 7.22 -12.20 12.64
N ASP A 368 8.16 -12.01 13.57
CA ASP A 368 8.42 -12.98 14.65
C ASP A 368 7.19 -13.16 15.56
N LYS A 369 6.47 -12.07 15.88
CA LYS A 369 5.22 -12.14 16.65
C LYS A 369 4.09 -12.79 15.86
N ALA A 370 3.98 -12.51 14.57
CA ALA A 370 2.97 -13.13 13.71
C ALA A 370 3.21 -14.64 13.56
N ARG A 371 4.50 -15.07 13.47
CA ARG A 371 4.87 -16.49 13.47
C ARG A 371 4.46 -17.17 14.77
N THR A 372 4.75 -16.56 15.92
CA THR A 372 4.37 -17.09 17.23
C THR A 372 2.83 -17.22 17.34
N ALA A 373 2.10 -16.17 16.99
CA ALA A 373 0.65 -16.19 17.01
C ALA A 373 0.06 -17.24 16.06
N ALA A 374 0.67 -17.47 14.91
CA ALA A 374 0.25 -18.51 13.97
C ALA A 374 0.39 -19.92 14.56
N VAL A 375 1.48 -20.19 15.28
CA VAL A 375 1.65 -21.48 16.00
C VAL A 375 0.55 -21.66 17.06
N GLU A 376 0.26 -20.60 17.80
CA GLU A 376 -0.77 -20.62 18.85
C GLU A 376 -2.19 -20.81 18.30
N SER A 377 -2.51 -20.21 17.14
CA SER A 377 -3.85 -20.28 16.52
C SER A 377 -4.05 -21.50 15.61
N TYR A 378 -3.00 -22.26 15.29
CA TYR A 378 -3.08 -23.35 14.31
C TYR A 378 -4.16 -24.39 14.63
N ALA A 379 -4.28 -24.81 15.90
CA ALA A 379 -5.26 -25.82 16.30
C ALA A 379 -6.70 -25.37 16.05
N ASP A 380 -7.00 -24.10 16.34
CA ASP A 380 -8.32 -23.50 16.13
C ASP A 380 -8.59 -23.29 14.63
N GLU A 381 -7.58 -22.83 13.85
CA GLU A 381 -7.67 -22.68 12.41
C GLU A 381 -7.89 -24.04 11.71
N ALA A 382 -7.20 -25.10 12.15
CA ALA A 382 -7.37 -26.44 11.63
C ALA A 382 -8.75 -27.04 11.97
N ALA A 383 -9.25 -26.80 13.19
CA ALA A 383 -10.59 -27.19 13.59
C ALA A 383 -11.67 -26.48 12.77
N TYR A 384 -11.51 -25.17 12.57
CA TYR A 384 -12.37 -24.37 11.70
C TYR A 384 -12.39 -24.94 10.27
N TYR A 385 -11.20 -25.16 9.70
CA TYR A 385 -11.05 -25.63 8.32
C TYR A 385 -11.74 -27.00 8.13
N ARG A 386 -11.56 -27.93 9.06
CA ARG A 386 -12.20 -29.25 9.05
C ARG A 386 -13.72 -29.15 9.15
N THR A 387 -14.22 -28.18 9.90
CA THR A 387 -15.66 -28.05 10.16
C THR A 387 -16.39 -27.34 9.02
N TYR A 388 -15.79 -26.31 8.43
CA TYR A 388 -16.48 -25.40 7.50
C TYR A 388 -15.91 -25.39 6.09
N CYS A 389 -14.70 -25.95 5.89
CA CYS A 389 -14.05 -26.03 4.59
C CYS A 389 -13.93 -27.50 4.14
N ALA A 390 -13.64 -27.72 2.89
CA ALA A 390 -13.49 -29.10 2.38
C ALA A 390 -12.05 -29.62 2.60
N GLY A 391 -11.88 -30.56 3.56
CA GLY A 391 -10.61 -31.25 3.78
C GLY A 391 -9.92 -30.91 5.08
N GLU A 392 -8.61 -31.10 5.13
CA GLU A 392 -7.75 -30.84 6.30
C GLU A 392 -6.60 -29.91 5.92
N LEU A 393 -6.14 -29.10 6.87
CA LEU A 393 -4.89 -28.34 6.71
C LEU A 393 -3.68 -29.29 6.85
N PRO A 394 -2.56 -29.03 6.16
CA PRO A 394 -1.30 -29.72 6.35
C PRO A 394 -0.84 -29.64 7.81
N ALA A 395 -0.10 -30.64 8.28
CA ALA A 395 0.46 -30.61 9.62
C ALA A 395 1.38 -29.38 9.82
N LEU A 396 1.38 -28.82 11.03
CA LEU A 396 2.12 -27.60 11.36
C LEU A 396 3.61 -27.70 10.99
N GLU A 397 4.22 -28.85 11.23
CA GLU A 397 5.64 -29.13 10.97
C GLU A 397 5.96 -29.18 9.48
N ALA A 398 4.99 -29.37 8.61
CA ALA A 398 5.15 -29.31 7.17
C ALA A 398 5.24 -27.89 6.61
N VAL A 399 4.75 -26.88 7.38
CA VAL A 399 4.68 -25.48 6.99
C VAL A 399 5.68 -24.62 7.76
N LEU A 400 5.92 -24.97 9.01
CA LEU A 400 6.83 -24.25 9.92
C LEU A 400 7.96 -25.21 10.34
N PRO A 401 9.02 -25.34 9.52
CA PRO A 401 10.16 -26.20 9.82
C PRO A 401 11.00 -25.72 11.02
#